data_11033ff6f8bc6a95e5e9446716518ba1
#
_entry.id   11033ff6f8bc6a95e5e9446716518ba1
#
_cell.length_a   1.000
_cell.length_b   1.000
_cell.length_c   1.000
_cell.angle_alpha   90.00
_cell.angle_beta   90.00
_cell.angle_gamma   90.00
#
_symmetry.space_group_name_H-M   'P 1'
#
loop_
_entity.id
_entity.type
_entity.pdbx_description
1 polymer ?
#
loop_
_entity_poly.entity_id
_entity_poly.type
_entity_poly.pdbx_seq_one_letter_code
_entity_poly.pdbx_strand_id
1 'polypeptide(L)'
;LAFTISMIMLFIRYKTREAQLKMDLQLKQMEKQNIEISHNMGVQMFTNFSHELRTPLTLIIAPLTDLLHKEDMPPAYRQPLELINRNSQRLLWLVNRLMDFHKLEAGKMQLHVSNYNLGTYIPEIIKLFMPVAEKKNISIEFNDTTSSTDTWFDAILLEKVFFNLLSNSLKHTPNGGYIIISSMETNTEDIQKPENLGLPAGKILLIKVEDSGSGIPANMMPRIFEAFFQAGEKVLGSGIGLNLTKSIIELHGGRIWIDNKEGHGMTVSFTLPLGKDSYTENQLLSKDKIVKSTHAYSDVEALIATDVNPCEISQTNTSPKEMTLLIIEDNEDVRNYLVSLLSKYYNIYTAVNCKEGYEIEQKQIPDLVISDIMTPYMDGIEFTRLSKNNMVTSHIPIILLTARVTSSQVREG
;
A
#
# COMPACT_ATOMS: atom_id res chain seq x y z
N LEU A 1 -13.87 -26.00 -71.45
CA LEU A 1 -12.73 -26.50 -70.67
C LEU A 1 -12.12 -25.40 -69.81
N ALA A 2 -11.75 -24.20 -70.34
CA ALA A 2 -11.19 -23.09 -69.55
C ALA A 2 -12.12 -22.57 -68.44
N PHE A 3 -13.41 -22.45 -68.69
CA PHE A 3 -14.41 -22.01 -67.72
C PHE A 3 -14.58 -23.02 -66.56
N THR A 4 -14.58 -24.32 -66.85
CA THR A 4 -14.68 -25.37 -65.82
C THR A 4 -13.45 -25.41 -64.93
N ILE A 5 -12.24 -25.23 -65.49
CA ILE A 5 -10.97 -25.15 -64.76
C ILE A 5 -10.98 -23.93 -63.83
N SER A 6 -11.43 -22.75 -64.34
CA SER A 6 -11.55 -21.54 -63.52
C SER A 6 -12.52 -21.70 -62.34
N MET A 7 -13.67 -22.33 -62.56
CA MET A 7 -14.64 -22.59 -61.49
C MET A 7 -14.10 -23.56 -60.41
N ILE A 8 -13.37 -24.59 -60.81
CA ILE A 8 -12.72 -25.53 -59.92
C ILE A 8 -11.66 -24.83 -59.07
N MET A 9 -10.82 -23.95 -59.67
CA MET A 9 -9.83 -23.16 -58.95
C MET A 9 -10.48 -22.21 -57.96
N LEU A 10 -11.60 -21.56 -58.32
CA LEU A 10 -12.33 -20.65 -57.45
C LEU A 10 -12.94 -21.43 -56.26
N PHE A 11 -13.47 -22.61 -56.50
CA PHE A 11 -14.02 -23.49 -55.47
C PHE A 11 -12.91 -23.97 -54.50
N ILE A 12 -11.76 -24.38 -55.02
CA ILE A 12 -10.61 -24.78 -54.19
C ILE A 12 -10.14 -23.60 -53.35
N ARG A 13 -9.98 -22.38 -53.93
CA ARG A 13 -9.62 -21.16 -53.17
C ARG A 13 -10.66 -20.83 -52.09
N TYR A 14 -11.92 -20.95 -52.38
CA TYR A 14 -12.98 -20.74 -51.38
C TYR A 14 -12.87 -21.74 -50.22
N LYS A 15 -12.69 -23.03 -50.56
CA LYS A 15 -12.56 -24.09 -49.51
C LYS A 15 -11.29 -23.93 -48.69
N THR A 16 -10.15 -23.57 -49.30
CA THR A 16 -8.91 -23.32 -48.55
C THR A 16 -9.03 -22.10 -47.64
N ARG A 17 -9.71 -21.03 -48.10
CA ARG A 17 -9.97 -19.84 -47.28
C ARG A 17 -10.92 -20.10 -46.12
N GLU A 18 -11.96 -20.91 -46.35
CA GLU A 18 -12.89 -21.34 -45.27
C GLU A 18 -12.14 -22.18 -44.22
N ALA A 19 -11.27 -23.10 -44.66
CA ALA A 19 -10.46 -23.91 -43.73
C ALA A 19 -9.48 -23.07 -42.91
N GLN A 20 -8.81 -22.09 -43.57
CA GLN A 20 -7.92 -21.15 -42.87
C GLN A 20 -8.66 -20.31 -41.85
N LEU A 21 -9.83 -19.76 -42.18
CA LEU A 21 -10.64 -18.98 -41.24
C LEU A 21 -11.08 -19.81 -40.01
N LYS A 22 -11.47 -21.07 -40.22
CA LYS A 22 -11.82 -21.99 -39.14
C LYS A 22 -10.61 -22.29 -38.24
N MET A 23 -9.44 -22.49 -38.83
CA MET A 23 -8.21 -22.75 -38.10
C MET A 23 -7.76 -21.53 -37.28
N ASP A 24 -7.81 -20.32 -37.87
CA ASP A 24 -7.53 -19.06 -37.15
C ASP A 24 -8.50 -18.82 -35.99
N LEU A 25 -9.79 -19.14 -36.18
CA LEU A 25 -10.79 -19.03 -35.14
C LEU A 25 -10.52 -20.00 -33.97
N GLN A 26 -10.14 -21.25 -34.30
CA GLN A 26 -9.77 -22.25 -33.30
C GLN A 26 -8.50 -21.84 -32.53
N LEU A 27 -7.48 -21.34 -33.22
CA LEU A 27 -6.26 -20.83 -32.59
C LEU A 27 -6.57 -19.70 -31.61
N LYS A 28 -7.36 -18.71 -32.02
CA LYS A 28 -7.78 -17.61 -31.13
C LYS A 28 -8.59 -18.09 -29.94
N GLN A 29 -9.45 -19.10 -30.13
CA GLN A 29 -10.20 -19.69 -29.03
C GLN A 29 -9.28 -20.43 -28.03
N MET A 30 -8.30 -21.20 -28.54
CA MET A 30 -7.33 -21.89 -27.70
C MET A 30 -6.41 -20.90 -26.95
N GLU A 31 -5.96 -19.83 -27.61
CA GLU A 31 -5.19 -18.76 -26.95
C GLU A 31 -6.01 -18.11 -25.80
N LYS A 32 -7.26 -17.77 -26.08
CA LYS A 32 -8.17 -17.21 -25.07
C LYS A 32 -8.37 -18.16 -23.89
N GLN A 33 -8.60 -19.45 -24.16
CA GLN A 33 -8.75 -20.45 -23.10
C GLN A 33 -7.45 -20.63 -22.29
N ASN A 34 -6.29 -20.65 -22.93
CA ASN A 34 -5.01 -20.77 -22.25
C ASN A 34 -4.73 -19.56 -21.34
N ILE A 35 -5.04 -18.35 -21.80
CA ILE A 35 -4.95 -17.12 -20.98
C ILE A 35 -5.88 -17.22 -19.78
N GLU A 36 -7.12 -17.66 -19.97
CA GLU A 36 -8.12 -17.80 -18.91
C GLU A 36 -7.72 -18.88 -17.88
N ILE A 37 -7.20 -20.02 -18.33
CA ILE A 37 -6.68 -21.09 -17.47
C ILE A 37 -5.48 -20.59 -16.65
N SER A 38 -4.51 -19.94 -17.31
CA SER A 38 -3.33 -19.39 -16.65
C SER A 38 -3.70 -18.35 -15.60
N HIS A 39 -4.65 -17.47 -15.93
CA HIS A 39 -5.16 -16.45 -15.03
C HIS A 39 -5.89 -17.07 -13.84
N ASN A 40 -6.76 -18.06 -14.06
CA ASN A 40 -7.46 -18.75 -12.98
C ASN A 40 -6.53 -19.57 -12.07
N MET A 41 -5.51 -20.21 -12.62
CA MET A 41 -4.46 -20.89 -11.83
C MET A 41 -3.69 -19.90 -10.94
N GLY A 42 -3.31 -18.74 -11.49
CA GLY A 42 -2.65 -17.68 -10.72
C GLY A 42 -3.50 -17.24 -9.52
N VAL A 43 -4.78 -16.94 -9.74
CA VAL A 43 -5.69 -16.52 -8.66
C VAL A 43 -5.85 -17.61 -7.60
N GLN A 44 -6.00 -18.87 -8.00
CA GLN A 44 -6.15 -19.98 -7.07
C GLN A 44 -4.88 -20.22 -6.26
N MET A 45 -3.73 -20.13 -6.89
CA MET A 45 -2.42 -20.21 -6.24
C MET A 45 -2.25 -19.09 -5.19
N PHE A 46 -2.53 -17.83 -5.56
CA PHE A 46 -2.45 -16.72 -4.61
C PHE A 46 -3.48 -16.83 -3.48
N THR A 47 -4.68 -17.35 -3.74
CA THR A 47 -5.68 -17.60 -2.69
C THR A 47 -5.17 -18.62 -1.68
N ASN A 48 -4.59 -19.73 -2.13
CA ASN A 48 -4.02 -20.76 -1.26
C ASN A 48 -2.83 -20.21 -0.47
N PHE A 49 -1.88 -19.53 -1.14
CA PHE A 49 -0.73 -18.90 -0.46
C PHE A 49 -1.15 -17.95 0.65
N SER A 50 -2.20 -17.19 0.43
CA SER A 50 -2.64 -16.23 1.45
C SER A 50 -3.31 -16.89 2.64
N HIS A 51 -4.04 -17.98 2.42
CA HIS A 51 -4.53 -18.77 3.54
C HIS A 51 -3.37 -19.42 4.31
N GLU A 52 -2.36 -19.92 3.61
CA GLU A 52 -1.18 -20.52 4.22
C GLU A 52 -0.31 -19.49 4.96
N LEU A 53 -0.29 -18.23 4.53
CA LEU A 53 0.42 -17.15 5.24
C LEU A 53 -0.40 -16.55 6.39
N ARG A 54 -1.73 -16.46 6.23
CA ARG A 54 -2.60 -15.90 7.28
C ARG A 54 -2.58 -16.75 8.55
N THR A 55 -2.63 -18.06 8.42
CA THR A 55 -2.67 -18.98 9.55
C THR A 55 -1.47 -18.82 10.49
N PRO A 56 -0.20 -18.91 10.04
CA PRO A 56 0.94 -18.71 10.92
C PRO A 56 1.00 -17.28 11.49
N LEU A 57 0.63 -16.26 10.71
CA LEU A 57 0.59 -14.89 11.21
C LEU A 57 -0.43 -14.70 12.32
N THR A 58 -1.64 -15.27 12.19
CA THR A 58 -2.65 -15.23 13.24
C THR A 58 -2.17 -15.96 14.50
N LEU A 59 -1.46 -17.09 14.34
CA LEU A 59 -0.87 -17.83 15.45
C LEU A 59 0.30 -17.11 16.13
N ILE A 60 0.92 -16.13 15.47
CA ILE A 60 1.91 -15.22 16.05
C ILE A 60 1.21 -14.03 16.73
N ILE A 61 0.27 -13.39 16.06
CA ILE A 61 -0.40 -12.17 16.54
C ILE A 61 -1.24 -12.43 17.79
N ALA A 62 -2.03 -13.51 17.82
CA ALA A 62 -2.94 -13.76 18.92
C ALA A 62 -2.21 -13.94 20.27
N PRO A 63 -1.19 -14.82 20.41
CA PRO A 63 -0.43 -14.93 21.66
C PRO A 63 0.33 -13.64 22.04
N LEU A 64 0.84 -12.90 21.03
CA LEU A 64 1.52 -11.62 21.29
C LEU A 64 0.55 -10.57 21.86
N THR A 65 -0.64 -10.48 21.28
CA THR A 65 -1.68 -9.57 21.77
C THR A 65 -2.08 -9.94 23.21
N ASP A 66 -2.27 -11.22 23.49
CA ASP A 66 -2.59 -11.69 24.85
C ASP A 66 -1.46 -11.39 25.84
N LEU A 67 -0.21 -11.54 25.43
CA LEU A 67 0.95 -11.21 26.26
C LEU A 67 1.02 -9.71 26.54
N LEU A 68 0.79 -8.85 25.52
CA LEU A 68 0.83 -7.39 25.65
C LEU A 68 -0.27 -6.82 26.55
N HIS A 69 -1.40 -7.52 26.69
CA HIS A 69 -2.49 -7.15 27.58
C HIS A 69 -2.28 -7.58 29.04
N LYS A 70 -1.25 -8.38 29.36
CA LYS A 70 -0.96 -8.76 30.75
C LYS A 70 -0.40 -7.59 31.53
N GLU A 71 -1.01 -7.29 32.68
CA GLU A 71 -0.57 -6.22 33.58
C GLU A 71 0.81 -6.50 34.20
N ASP A 72 1.14 -7.78 34.44
CA ASP A 72 2.40 -8.23 35.08
C ASP A 72 3.58 -8.35 34.10
N MET A 73 3.48 -7.84 32.86
CA MET A 73 4.57 -7.94 31.90
C MET A 73 5.75 -7.04 32.30
N PRO A 74 6.97 -7.60 32.43
CA PRO A 74 8.15 -6.78 32.70
C PRO A 74 8.39 -5.75 31.58
N PRO A 75 8.63 -4.47 31.90
CA PRO A 75 8.80 -3.39 30.92
C PRO A 75 9.87 -3.69 29.86
N ALA A 76 10.90 -4.46 30.22
CA ALA A 76 11.99 -4.84 29.32
C ALA A 76 11.54 -5.67 28.11
N TYR A 77 10.41 -6.40 28.19
CA TYR A 77 9.89 -7.22 27.12
C TYR A 77 8.82 -6.54 26.28
N ARG A 78 8.20 -5.48 26.82
CA ARG A 78 7.06 -4.80 26.18
C ARG A 78 7.44 -4.26 24.80
N GLN A 79 8.50 -3.47 24.70
CA GLN A 79 8.93 -2.85 23.43
C GLN A 79 9.26 -3.89 22.33
N PRO A 80 10.10 -4.94 22.60
CA PRO A 80 10.33 -5.98 21.59
C PRO A 80 9.07 -6.71 21.15
N LEU A 81 8.13 -7.01 22.07
CA LEU A 81 6.89 -7.69 21.74
C LEU A 81 5.93 -6.79 20.93
N GLU A 82 5.86 -5.51 21.26
CA GLU A 82 5.11 -4.51 20.48
C GLU A 82 5.67 -4.39 19.06
N LEU A 83 7.00 -4.41 18.89
CA LEU A 83 7.65 -4.40 17.58
C LEU A 83 7.27 -5.63 16.76
N ILE A 84 7.37 -6.83 17.35
CA ILE A 84 6.99 -8.08 16.68
C ILE A 84 5.50 -8.04 16.30
N ASN A 85 4.63 -7.60 17.20
CA ASN A 85 3.20 -7.51 16.95
C ASN A 85 2.88 -6.57 15.79
N ARG A 86 3.46 -5.36 15.78
CA ARG A 86 3.29 -4.39 14.68
C ARG A 86 3.73 -4.95 13.33
N ASN A 87 4.91 -5.57 13.27
CA ASN A 87 5.42 -6.13 12.01
C ASN A 87 4.59 -7.33 11.54
N SER A 88 4.11 -8.17 12.46
CA SER A 88 3.22 -9.30 12.12
C SER A 88 1.86 -8.80 11.59
N GLN A 89 1.26 -7.79 12.20
CA GLN A 89 0.04 -7.14 11.73
C GLN A 89 0.23 -6.47 10.38
N ARG A 90 1.36 -5.77 10.17
CA ARG A 90 1.72 -5.15 8.89
C ARG A 90 1.83 -6.21 7.79
N LEU A 91 2.47 -7.35 8.07
CA LEU A 91 2.59 -8.43 7.11
C LEU A 91 1.22 -9.04 6.76
N LEU A 92 0.37 -9.28 7.76
CA LEU A 92 -1.01 -9.75 7.56
C LEU A 92 -1.82 -8.78 6.68
N TRP A 93 -1.68 -7.49 6.93
CA TRP A 93 -2.32 -6.45 6.11
C TRP A 93 -1.82 -6.47 4.65
N LEU A 94 -0.51 -6.59 4.43
CA LEU A 94 0.05 -6.69 3.07
C LEU A 94 -0.45 -7.94 2.33
N VAL A 95 -0.53 -9.09 3.01
CA VAL A 95 -1.09 -10.33 2.47
C VAL A 95 -2.56 -10.15 2.08
N ASN A 96 -3.37 -9.56 2.96
CA ASN A 96 -4.78 -9.31 2.68
C ASN A 96 -4.96 -8.35 1.49
N ARG A 97 -4.14 -7.30 1.39
CA ARG A 97 -4.18 -6.33 0.31
C ARG A 97 -3.78 -6.94 -1.05
N LEU A 98 -2.77 -7.81 -1.06
CA LEU A 98 -2.38 -8.55 -2.25
C LEU A 98 -3.50 -9.49 -2.72
N MET A 99 -4.21 -10.11 -1.77
CA MET A 99 -5.39 -10.94 -2.06
C MET A 99 -6.53 -10.16 -2.69
N ASP A 100 -6.85 -9.00 -2.11
CA ASP A 100 -7.90 -8.13 -2.65
C ASP A 100 -7.58 -7.70 -4.08
N PHE A 101 -6.31 -7.35 -4.34
CA PHE A 101 -5.82 -7.04 -5.68
C PHE A 101 -6.01 -8.20 -6.66
N HIS A 102 -5.61 -9.42 -6.29
CA HIS A 102 -5.78 -10.57 -7.16
C HIS A 102 -7.25 -10.98 -7.38
N LYS A 103 -8.11 -10.86 -6.35
CA LYS A 103 -9.56 -11.08 -6.50
C LYS A 103 -10.16 -10.10 -7.49
N LEU A 104 -9.69 -8.87 -7.46
CA LEU A 104 -10.15 -7.81 -8.33
C LEU A 104 -9.70 -8.04 -9.78
N GLU A 105 -8.40 -8.31 -10.02
CA GLU A 105 -7.89 -8.65 -11.35
C GLU A 105 -8.61 -9.84 -11.98
N ALA A 106 -8.97 -10.83 -11.12
CA ALA A 106 -9.72 -11.99 -11.55
C ALA A 106 -11.21 -11.74 -11.82
N GLY A 107 -11.71 -10.51 -11.61
CA GLY A 107 -13.15 -10.23 -11.67
C GLY A 107 -13.99 -11.01 -10.65
N LYS A 108 -13.37 -11.52 -9.58
CA LYS A 108 -14.01 -12.32 -8.53
C LYS A 108 -14.45 -11.48 -7.31
N MET A 109 -14.14 -10.18 -7.30
CA MET A 109 -14.61 -9.28 -6.26
C MET A 109 -16.08 -8.95 -6.53
N GLN A 110 -16.94 -9.30 -5.58
CA GLN A 110 -18.38 -9.07 -5.67
C GLN A 110 -18.78 -7.95 -4.71
N LEU A 111 -19.75 -7.13 -5.11
CA LEU A 111 -20.37 -6.13 -4.27
C LEU A 111 -21.42 -6.74 -3.37
N HIS A 112 -21.44 -6.29 -2.12
CA HIS A 112 -22.47 -6.59 -1.13
C HIS A 112 -23.04 -5.29 -0.57
N VAL A 113 -23.91 -4.68 -1.34
CA VAL A 113 -24.43 -3.32 -1.12
C VAL A 113 -25.57 -3.33 -0.12
N SER A 114 -25.53 -2.43 0.83
CA SER A 114 -26.61 -2.15 1.80
C SER A 114 -26.79 -0.66 1.98
N ASN A 115 -27.91 -0.29 2.62
CA ASN A 115 -28.19 1.10 2.94
C ASN A 115 -27.43 1.53 4.20
N TYR A 116 -26.66 2.61 4.10
CA TYR A 116 -25.90 3.21 5.19
C TYR A 116 -26.05 4.72 5.21
N ASN A 117 -25.96 5.30 6.41
CA ASN A 117 -25.90 6.76 6.58
C ASN A 117 -24.42 7.19 6.60
N LEU A 118 -23.99 7.98 5.61
CA LEU A 118 -22.59 8.47 5.52
C LEU A 118 -22.20 9.36 6.70
N GLY A 119 -23.14 10.20 7.17
CA GLY A 119 -22.91 11.08 8.31
C GLY A 119 -22.58 10.36 9.62
N THR A 120 -22.89 9.07 9.70
CA THR A 120 -22.48 8.22 10.83
C THR A 120 -21.33 7.29 10.47
N TYR A 121 -21.28 6.81 9.22
CA TYR A 121 -20.30 5.83 8.77
C TYR A 121 -18.88 6.41 8.67
N ILE A 122 -18.71 7.58 8.03
CA ILE A 122 -17.38 8.20 7.86
C ILE A 122 -16.79 8.63 9.22
N PRO A 123 -17.52 9.28 10.15
CA PRO A 123 -16.99 9.58 11.48
C PRO A 123 -16.51 8.37 12.28
N GLU A 124 -17.16 7.20 12.16
CA GLU A 124 -16.69 5.98 12.82
C GLU A 124 -15.32 5.54 12.29
N ILE A 125 -15.09 5.67 10.97
CA ILE A 125 -13.76 5.39 10.38
C ILE A 125 -12.75 6.42 10.87
N ILE A 126 -13.08 7.73 10.86
CA ILE A 126 -12.18 8.80 11.31
C ILE A 126 -11.71 8.57 12.75
N LYS A 127 -12.59 8.13 13.64
CA LYS A 127 -12.23 7.83 15.04
C LYS A 127 -11.04 6.88 15.16
N LEU A 128 -10.89 5.92 14.26
CA LEU A 128 -9.77 4.98 14.26
C LEU A 128 -8.43 5.66 13.94
N PHE A 129 -8.45 6.77 13.21
CA PHE A 129 -7.26 7.52 12.81
C PHE A 129 -6.90 8.67 13.76
N MET A 130 -7.84 9.12 14.59
CA MET A 130 -7.64 10.26 15.50
C MET A 130 -6.40 10.14 16.39
N PRO A 131 -6.11 9.00 17.06
CA PRO A 131 -4.94 8.93 17.93
C PRO A 131 -3.61 9.10 17.20
N VAL A 132 -3.54 8.70 15.93
CA VAL A 132 -2.34 8.91 15.11
C VAL A 132 -2.26 10.35 14.61
N ALA A 133 -3.40 10.94 14.22
CA ALA A 133 -3.49 12.34 13.81
C ALA A 133 -3.07 13.27 14.96
N GLU A 134 -3.54 12.99 16.18
CA GLU A 134 -3.17 13.74 17.40
C GLU A 134 -1.66 13.68 17.68
N LYS A 135 -1.01 12.51 17.54
CA LYS A 135 0.44 12.38 17.70
C LYS A 135 1.23 13.24 16.71
N LYS A 136 0.68 13.50 15.52
CA LYS A 136 1.26 14.36 14.48
C LYS A 136 0.74 15.80 14.49
N ASN A 137 -0.14 16.16 15.42
CA ASN A 137 -0.86 17.44 15.46
C ASN A 137 -1.59 17.74 14.13
N ILE A 138 -2.15 16.72 13.47
CA ILE A 138 -2.91 16.86 12.22
C ILE A 138 -4.39 16.93 12.58
N SER A 139 -5.11 17.96 12.08
CA SER A 139 -6.57 18.02 12.21
C SER A 139 -7.24 17.17 11.13
N ILE A 140 -8.27 16.41 11.52
CA ILE A 140 -9.15 15.71 10.57
C ILE A 140 -10.57 16.26 10.75
N GLU A 141 -11.14 16.79 9.67
CA GLU A 141 -12.49 17.36 9.66
C GLU A 141 -13.38 16.60 8.67
N PHE A 142 -14.66 16.47 9.02
CA PHE A 142 -15.66 15.89 8.13
C PHE A 142 -16.81 16.86 7.91
N ASN A 143 -17.02 17.25 6.66
CA ASN A 143 -18.05 18.19 6.22
C ASN A 143 -19.06 17.43 5.36
N ASP A 144 -20.20 17.09 5.96
CA ASP A 144 -21.30 16.41 5.26
C ASP A 144 -22.39 17.40 4.88
N THR A 145 -22.61 17.53 3.57
CA THR A 145 -23.71 18.35 3.01
C THR A 145 -24.70 17.48 2.22
N THR A 146 -24.69 16.16 2.46
CA THR A 146 -25.66 15.26 1.84
C THR A 146 -27.03 15.48 2.45
N SER A 147 -28.05 15.66 1.59
CA SER A 147 -29.45 15.77 2.02
C SER A 147 -30.11 14.41 2.19
N SER A 148 -29.56 13.38 1.60
CA SER A 148 -30.08 12.01 1.65
C SER A 148 -29.44 11.22 2.79
N THR A 149 -30.29 10.59 3.61
CA THR A 149 -29.86 9.60 4.58
C THR A 149 -29.76 8.20 3.97
N ASP A 150 -30.06 8.07 2.68
CA ASP A 150 -30.29 6.79 1.98
C ASP A 150 -29.18 6.57 0.93
N THR A 151 -27.98 6.25 1.39
CA THR A 151 -26.84 5.96 0.53
C THR A 151 -26.58 4.46 0.48
N TRP A 152 -26.38 3.92 -0.73
CA TRP A 152 -26.22 2.50 -0.97
C TRP A 152 -24.80 2.19 -1.42
N PHE A 153 -24.08 1.38 -0.65
CA PHE A 153 -22.71 0.96 -0.95
C PHE A 153 -22.31 -0.30 -0.18
N ASP A 154 -21.21 -0.91 -0.58
CA ASP A 154 -20.57 -1.99 0.18
C ASP A 154 -19.66 -1.37 1.25
N ALA A 155 -20.07 -1.48 2.52
CA ALA A 155 -19.37 -0.86 3.62
C ALA A 155 -17.96 -1.44 3.81
N ILE A 156 -17.75 -2.75 3.59
CA ILE A 156 -16.45 -3.39 3.76
C ILE A 156 -15.46 -2.90 2.69
N LEU A 157 -15.92 -2.77 1.45
CA LEU A 157 -15.08 -2.30 0.36
C LEU A 157 -14.83 -0.79 0.47
N LEU A 158 -15.86 0.00 0.84
CA LEU A 158 -15.70 1.44 1.00
C LEU A 158 -14.79 1.78 2.22
N GLU A 159 -14.83 0.98 3.28
CA GLU A 159 -13.88 1.10 4.38
C GLU A 159 -12.43 0.97 3.90
N LYS A 160 -12.13 -0.01 3.04
CA LYS A 160 -10.78 -0.17 2.45
C LYS A 160 -10.36 1.06 1.65
N VAL A 161 -11.31 1.71 0.95
CA VAL A 161 -11.06 2.98 0.25
C VAL A 161 -10.63 4.07 1.23
N PHE A 162 -11.41 4.30 2.30
CA PHE A 162 -11.08 5.31 3.30
C PHE A 162 -9.80 5.01 4.05
N PHE A 163 -9.57 3.75 4.44
CA PHE A 163 -8.31 3.34 5.08
C PHE A 163 -7.10 3.64 4.20
N ASN A 164 -7.20 3.37 2.91
CA ASN A 164 -6.12 3.66 1.98
C ASN A 164 -5.90 5.16 1.79
N LEU A 165 -6.97 5.94 1.61
CA LEU A 165 -6.88 7.39 1.42
C LEU A 165 -6.38 8.09 2.68
N LEU A 166 -6.98 7.81 3.84
CA LEU A 166 -6.59 8.44 5.12
C LEU A 166 -5.18 8.07 5.56
N SER A 167 -4.77 6.81 5.38
CA SER A 167 -3.39 6.40 5.69
C SER A 167 -2.38 7.10 4.80
N ASN A 168 -2.68 7.27 3.50
CA ASN A 168 -1.84 8.03 2.59
C ASN A 168 -1.78 9.52 2.97
N SER A 169 -2.93 10.15 3.25
CA SER A 169 -2.98 11.54 3.67
C SER A 169 -2.20 11.77 4.96
N LEU A 170 -2.37 10.95 6.00
CA LEU A 170 -1.61 11.06 7.26
C LEU A 170 -0.11 10.81 7.09
N LYS A 171 0.27 9.97 6.12
CA LYS A 171 1.68 9.69 5.81
C LYS A 171 2.37 10.88 5.15
N HIS A 172 1.68 11.56 4.25
CA HIS A 172 2.26 12.63 3.43
C HIS A 172 1.97 14.05 3.94
N THR A 173 1.10 14.20 4.93
CA THR A 173 0.83 15.47 5.59
C THR A 173 1.88 15.73 6.66
N PRO A 174 2.53 16.93 6.65
CA PRO A 174 3.48 17.31 7.69
C PRO A 174 2.78 17.53 9.03
N ASN A 175 3.56 17.51 10.11
CA ASN A 175 3.05 17.82 11.44
C ASN A 175 2.41 19.22 11.47
N GLY A 176 1.23 19.32 12.07
CA GLY A 176 0.46 20.58 12.14
C GLY A 176 -0.40 20.85 10.89
N GLY A 177 -0.44 19.92 9.93
CA GLY A 177 -1.30 20.03 8.75
C GLY A 177 -2.75 19.64 9.00
N TYR A 178 -3.53 19.52 7.91
CA TYR A 178 -4.93 19.17 7.98
C TYR A 178 -5.34 18.13 6.93
N ILE A 179 -6.42 17.41 7.22
CA ILE A 179 -7.12 16.51 6.29
C ILE A 179 -8.61 16.87 6.38
N ILE A 180 -9.24 17.14 5.23
CA ILE A 180 -10.66 17.46 5.16
C ILE A 180 -11.36 16.41 4.29
N ILE A 181 -12.37 15.77 4.85
CA ILE A 181 -13.26 14.88 4.12
C ILE A 181 -14.56 15.63 3.89
N SER A 182 -15.06 15.67 2.66
CA SER A 182 -16.35 16.27 2.37
C SER A 182 -17.22 15.33 1.53
N SER A 183 -18.51 15.32 1.82
CA SER A 183 -19.52 14.57 1.07
C SER A 183 -20.65 15.50 0.65
N MET A 184 -21.09 15.37 -0.61
CA MET A 184 -22.19 16.15 -1.17
C MET A 184 -22.93 15.38 -2.25
N GLU A 185 -24.23 15.65 -2.35
CA GLU A 185 -25.03 15.27 -3.53
C GLU A 185 -24.85 16.31 -4.62
N THR A 186 -24.62 15.88 -5.83
CA THR A 186 -24.48 16.76 -7.00
C THR A 186 -25.03 16.08 -8.25
N ASN A 187 -25.30 16.84 -9.29
CA ASN A 187 -25.59 16.26 -10.59
C ASN A 187 -24.28 16.05 -11.37
N THR A 188 -24.26 15.05 -12.21
CA THR A 188 -23.10 14.77 -13.07
C THR A 188 -22.71 15.95 -13.96
N GLU A 189 -23.67 16.79 -14.33
CA GLU A 189 -23.48 18.00 -15.15
C GLU A 189 -22.76 19.13 -14.40
N ASP A 190 -22.85 19.16 -13.06
CA ASP A 190 -22.27 20.20 -12.22
C ASP A 190 -20.79 19.91 -11.85
N ILE A 191 -20.30 18.72 -12.20
CA ILE A 191 -18.90 18.37 -11.95
C ILE A 191 -17.99 19.06 -12.96
N GLN A 192 -17.29 20.10 -12.52
CA GLN A 192 -16.25 20.76 -13.30
C GLN A 192 -15.05 19.84 -13.53
N LYS A 193 -15.14 18.89 -14.48
CA LYS A 193 -13.99 18.03 -14.83
C LYS A 193 -14.08 17.45 -16.24
N PRO A 194 -12.93 16.99 -16.77
CA PRO A 194 -12.76 16.79 -18.20
C PRO A 194 -13.81 15.86 -18.80
N GLU A 195 -14.19 16.20 -20.01
CA GLU A 195 -15.27 15.72 -20.86
C GLU A 195 -15.39 14.20 -21.07
N ASN A 196 -14.62 13.36 -20.33
CA ASN A 196 -14.50 11.90 -20.55
C ASN A 196 -14.68 11.01 -19.31
N LEU A 197 -15.28 11.49 -18.21
CA LEU A 197 -15.44 10.63 -17.03
C LEU A 197 -16.48 9.50 -17.25
N GLY A 198 -17.33 9.60 -18.30
CA GLY A 198 -18.32 8.55 -18.62
C GLY A 198 -19.27 8.25 -17.45
N LEU A 199 -19.60 9.28 -16.66
CA LEU A 199 -20.55 9.16 -15.56
C LEU A 199 -21.98 9.04 -16.13
N PRO A 200 -22.84 8.18 -15.57
CA PRO A 200 -24.23 8.15 -15.94
C PRO A 200 -24.90 9.49 -15.57
N ALA A 201 -25.78 10.02 -16.43
CA ALA A 201 -26.52 11.24 -16.15
C ALA A 201 -27.41 11.06 -14.92
N GLY A 202 -27.40 12.05 -14.02
CA GLY A 202 -28.26 12.04 -12.84
C GLY A 202 -27.56 12.49 -11.55
N LYS A 203 -28.26 12.30 -10.45
CA LYS A 203 -27.74 12.59 -9.11
C LYS A 203 -26.72 11.53 -8.68
N ILE A 204 -25.61 12.01 -8.18
CA ILE A 204 -24.52 11.19 -7.65
C ILE A 204 -24.05 11.74 -6.32
N LEU A 205 -23.41 10.88 -5.54
CA LEU A 205 -22.69 11.24 -4.35
C LEU A 205 -21.24 11.56 -4.72
N LEU A 206 -20.77 12.75 -4.40
CA LEU A 206 -19.38 13.16 -4.56
C LEU A 206 -18.71 13.19 -3.18
N ILE A 207 -17.61 12.48 -3.05
CA ILE A 207 -16.78 12.45 -1.84
C ILE A 207 -15.39 12.95 -2.20
N LYS A 208 -14.85 13.84 -1.38
CA LYS A 208 -13.50 14.39 -1.53
C LYS A 208 -12.71 14.15 -0.24
N VAL A 209 -11.46 13.79 -0.40
CA VAL A 209 -10.47 13.70 0.67
C VAL A 209 -9.33 14.62 0.29
N GLU A 210 -9.21 15.73 0.99
CA GLU A 210 -8.20 16.76 0.80
C GLU A 210 -7.16 16.68 1.91
N ASP A 211 -5.88 16.79 1.58
CA ASP A 211 -4.79 16.89 2.54
C ASP A 211 -3.86 18.06 2.21
N SER A 212 -3.21 18.57 3.24
CA SER A 212 -2.20 19.65 3.15
C SER A 212 -0.78 19.09 2.99
N GLY A 213 -0.64 17.94 2.36
CA GLY A 213 0.64 17.29 2.14
C GLY A 213 1.52 17.94 1.07
N SER A 214 2.59 17.25 0.69
CA SER A 214 3.52 17.72 -0.34
C SER A 214 2.96 17.69 -1.77
N GLY A 215 1.81 17.04 -1.97
CA GLY A 215 1.32 16.73 -3.31
C GLY A 215 2.20 15.71 -4.04
N ILE A 216 1.92 15.50 -5.32
CA ILE A 216 2.61 14.55 -6.19
C ILE A 216 3.25 15.30 -7.36
N PRO A 217 4.50 15.00 -7.75
CA PRO A 217 5.14 15.58 -8.93
C PRO A 217 4.31 15.34 -10.21
N ALA A 218 4.16 16.38 -11.05
CA ALA A 218 3.28 16.35 -12.22
C ALA A 218 3.60 15.22 -13.20
N ASN A 219 4.87 14.83 -13.33
CA ASN A 219 5.33 13.73 -14.19
C ASN A 219 4.88 12.34 -13.70
N MET A 220 4.47 12.21 -12.44
CA MET A 220 4.03 10.95 -11.84
C MET A 220 2.50 10.78 -11.86
N MET A 221 1.75 11.89 -12.00
CA MET A 221 0.28 11.89 -11.99
C MET A 221 -0.37 10.87 -12.96
N PRO A 222 0.09 10.67 -14.21
CA PRO A 222 -0.52 9.70 -15.11
C PRO A 222 -0.47 8.25 -14.62
N ARG A 223 0.50 7.93 -13.76
CA ARG A 223 0.82 6.57 -13.33
C ARG A 223 0.38 6.21 -11.91
N ILE A 224 -0.13 7.15 -11.13
CA ILE A 224 -0.44 6.95 -9.69
C ILE A 224 -1.50 5.88 -9.42
N PHE A 225 -2.34 5.57 -10.41
CA PHE A 225 -3.31 4.48 -10.34
C PHE A 225 -2.80 3.15 -10.92
N GLU A 226 -1.59 3.12 -11.48
CA GLU A 226 -0.98 1.86 -11.93
C GLU A 226 -0.63 0.99 -10.71
N ALA A 227 -0.82 -0.34 -10.87
CA ALA A 227 -0.43 -1.29 -9.83
C ALA A 227 1.10 -1.28 -9.63
N PHE A 228 1.55 -1.37 -8.38
CA PHE A 228 2.95 -1.36 -7.97
C PHE A 228 3.72 -0.06 -8.27
N PHE A 229 3.04 0.98 -8.73
CA PHE A 229 3.67 2.28 -8.92
C PHE A 229 3.83 3.03 -7.59
N GLN A 230 5.00 3.63 -7.38
CA GLN A 230 5.34 4.45 -6.22
C GLN A 230 5.94 5.78 -6.68
N ALA A 231 5.46 6.88 -6.11
CA ALA A 231 5.92 8.23 -6.46
C ALA A 231 7.18 8.58 -5.65
N GLY A 232 8.34 7.95 -5.95
CA GLY A 232 9.64 8.21 -5.36
C GLY A 232 10.28 6.99 -4.70
N GLU A 233 11.61 6.96 -4.67
CA GLU A 233 12.42 5.85 -4.13
C GLU A 233 12.31 5.69 -2.60
N LYS A 234 11.79 6.70 -1.88
CA LYS A 234 11.65 6.71 -0.41
C LYS A 234 10.25 6.34 0.10
N VAL A 235 9.28 6.08 -0.78
CA VAL A 235 7.90 5.84 -0.33
C VAL A 235 7.72 4.37 0.03
N LEU A 236 7.80 4.05 1.31
CA LEU A 236 7.40 2.73 1.84
C LEU A 236 5.90 2.50 1.58
N GLY A 237 5.59 1.64 0.61
CA GLY A 237 4.23 1.26 0.27
C GLY A 237 4.23 0.11 -0.73
N SER A 238 3.13 -0.62 -0.87
CA SER A 238 3.02 -1.71 -1.86
C SER A 238 2.75 -1.21 -3.29
N GLY A 239 2.42 0.08 -3.49
CA GLY A 239 1.97 0.61 -4.78
C GLY A 239 0.61 0.06 -5.26
N ILE A 240 -0.10 -0.70 -4.43
CA ILE A 240 -1.38 -1.34 -4.78
C ILE A 240 -2.58 -0.47 -4.36
N GLY A 241 -2.40 0.45 -3.40
CA GLY A 241 -3.50 1.12 -2.73
C GLY A 241 -4.41 1.94 -3.62
N LEU A 242 -3.86 2.89 -4.35
CA LEU A 242 -4.64 3.75 -5.24
C LEU A 242 -5.26 2.97 -6.39
N ASN A 243 -4.56 1.94 -6.90
CA ASN A 243 -5.11 1.02 -7.90
C ASN A 243 -6.33 0.27 -7.36
N LEU A 244 -6.22 -0.34 -6.16
CA LEU A 244 -7.34 -1.03 -5.50
C LEU A 244 -8.49 -0.06 -5.20
N THR A 245 -8.19 1.16 -4.71
CA THR A 245 -9.19 2.20 -4.47
C THR A 245 -9.96 2.53 -5.73
N LYS A 246 -9.27 2.79 -6.84
CA LYS A 246 -9.88 3.06 -8.14
C LYS A 246 -10.82 1.94 -8.56
N SER A 247 -10.35 0.73 -8.48
CA SER A 247 -11.12 -0.43 -8.92
C SER A 247 -12.34 -0.72 -8.04
N ILE A 248 -12.25 -0.49 -6.71
CA ILE A 248 -13.41 -0.59 -5.82
C ILE A 248 -14.46 0.48 -6.18
N ILE A 249 -14.05 1.71 -6.45
CA ILE A 249 -14.96 2.78 -6.85
C ILE A 249 -15.61 2.46 -8.22
N GLU A 250 -14.83 2.00 -9.19
CA GLU A 250 -15.34 1.58 -10.50
C GLU A 250 -16.29 0.37 -10.40
N LEU A 251 -16.05 -0.57 -9.48
CA LEU A 251 -16.94 -1.68 -9.19
C LEU A 251 -18.31 -1.21 -8.66
N HIS A 252 -18.34 -0.13 -7.88
CA HIS A 252 -19.59 0.54 -7.45
C HIS A 252 -20.27 1.35 -8.57
N GLY A 253 -19.68 1.44 -9.76
CA GLY A 253 -20.18 2.28 -10.85
C GLY A 253 -19.76 3.76 -10.77
N GLY A 254 -18.87 4.10 -9.84
CA GLY A 254 -18.32 5.44 -9.64
C GLY A 254 -17.10 5.74 -10.50
N ARG A 255 -16.52 6.92 -10.28
CA ARG A 255 -15.25 7.37 -10.86
C ARG A 255 -14.39 8.03 -9.80
N ILE A 256 -13.08 7.99 -10.00
CA ILE A 256 -12.09 8.61 -9.10
C ILE A 256 -11.11 9.45 -9.92
N TRP A 257 -10.73 10.60 -9.36
CA TRP A 257 -9.68 11.44 -9.92
C TRP A 257 -8.93 12.17 -8.82
N ILE A 258 -7.82 12.77 -9.16
CA ILE A 258 -6.99 13.54 -8.23
C ILE A 258 -6.78 14.95 -8.78
N ASP A 259 -7.00 15.92 -7.92
CA ASP A 259 -6.60 17.30 -8.08
C ASP A 259 -5.38 17.54 -7.21
N ASN A 260 -4.29 17.90 -7.84
CA ASN A 260 -2.99 17.97 -7.19
C ASN A 260 -2.36 19.35 -7.36
N LYS A 261 -1.82 19.90 -6.27
CA LYS A 261 -0.96 21.07 -6.29
C LYS A 261 0.35 20.68 -5.64
N GLU A 262 1.39 20.52 -6.44
CA GLU A 262 2.72 20.20 -5.94
C GLU A 262 3.17 21.25 -4.90
N GLY A 263 3.57 20.80 -3.71
CA GLY A 263 3.92 21.65 -2.56
C GLY A 263 2.73 22.17 -1.73
N HIS A 264 1.48 21.93 -2.11
CA HIS A 264 0.29 22.50 -1.46
C HIS A 264 -0.79 21.46 -1.13
N GLY A 265 -0.47 20.18 -1.27
CA GLY A 265 -1.39 19.09 -0.96
C GLY A 265 -2.09 18.48 -2.16
N MET A 266 -2.99 17.56 -1.89
CA MET A 266 -3.70 16.75 -2.86
C MET A 266 -5.17 16.61 -2.46
N THR A 267 -6.06 16.59 -3.45
CA THR A 267 -7.47 16.25 -3.27
C THR A 267 -7.82 15.02 -4.09
N VAL A 268 -8.17 13.94 -3.43
CA VAL A 268 -8.75 12.76 -4.08
C VAL A 268 -10.25 12.90 -4.08
N SER A 269 -10.84 12.92 -5.27
CA SER A 269 -12.29 13.01 -5.46
C SER A 269 -12.82 11.73 -6.07
N PHE A 270 -13.92 11.21 -5.56
CA PHE A 270 -14.59 10.06 -6.16
C PHE A 270 -16.11 10.16 -6.05
N THR A 271 -16.79 9.47 -6.95
CA THR A 271 -18.25 9.43 -7.00
C THR A 271 -18.78 8.05 -6.68
N LEU A 272 -19.99 8.01 -6.11
CA LEU A 272 -20.80 6.81 -5.99
C LEU A 272 -22.19 7.08 -6.53
N PRO A 273 -22.86 6.11 -7.17
CA PRO A 273 -24.23 6.26 -7.58
C PRO A 273 -25.14 6.39 -6.35
N LEU A 274 -26.17 7.24 -6.48
CA LEU A 274 -27.22 7.36 -5.47
C LEU A 274 -28.35 6.38 -5.76
N GLY A 275 -28.85 5.77 -4.70
CA GLY A 275 -30.05 4.95 -4.74
C GLY A 275 -29.80 3.46 -5.06
N LYS A 276 -30.77 2.67 -4.65
CA LYS A 276 -30.79 1.21 -4.78
C LYS A 276 -30.81 0.75 -6.25
N ASP A 277 -31.47 1.53 -7.11
CA ASP A 277 -31.72 1.17 -8.52
C ASP A 277 -30.44 1.12 -9.38
N SER A 278 -29.35 1.64 -8.84
CA SER A 278 -28.04 1.58 -9.50
C SER A 278 -27.36 0.19 -9.38
N TYR A 279 -27.91 -0.72 -8.59
CA TYR A 279 -27.35 -2.01 -8.30
C TYR A 279 -28.29 -3.15 -8.68
N THR A 280 -27.75 -4.30 -9.08
CA THR A 280 -28.53 -5.50 -9.39
C THR A 280 -28.98 -6.21 -8.11
N GLU A 281 -30.06 -7.01 -8.19
CA GLU A 281 -30.56 -7.75 -7.03
C GLU A 281 -29.50 -8.67 -6.38
N ASN A 282 -28.59 -9.23 -7.17
CA ASN A 282 -27.50 -10.09 -6.67
C ASN A 282 -26.43 -9.32 -5.88
N GLN A 283 -26.37 -8.00 -6.04
CA GLN A 283 -25.43 -7.12 -5.33
C GLN A 283 -26.01 -6.57 -4.03
N LEU A 284 -27.34 -6.70 -3.84
CA LEU A 284 -28.02 -6.18 -2.66
C LEU A 284 -28.01 -7.20 -1.52
N LEU A 285 -27.56 -6.80 -0.34
CA LEU A 285 -27.71 -7.61 0.88
C LEU A 285 -29.10 -7.41 1.50
N SER A 286 -29.70 -8.49 1.97
CA SER A 286 -30.88 -8.40 2.84
C SER A 286 -30.49 -7.77 4.18
N LYS A 287 -31.41 -6.97 4.76
CA LYS A 287 -31.20 -6.17 6.00
C LYS A 287 -30.68 -6.96 7.21
N ASP A 288 -30.87 -8.27 7.24
CA ASP A 288 -30.46 -9.15 8.35
C ASP A 288 -28.97 -9.54 8.35
N LYS A 289 -28.20 -9.15 7.31
CA LYS A 289 -26.78 -9.49 7.16
C LYS A 289 -25.85 -8.26 7.16
N ILE A 290 -26.19 -7.23 7.92
CA ILE A 290 -25.29 -6.07 8.07
C ILE A 290 -24.04 -6.54 8.81
N VAL A 291 -22.96 -6.68 8.07
CA VAL A 291 -21.65 -7.02 8.63
C VAL A 291 -21.07 -5.75 9.26
N LYS A 292 -20.96 -5.75 10.59
CA LYS A 292 -20.18 -4.68 11.25
C LYS A 292 -18.71 -4.85 10.88
N SER A 293 -18.07 -3.75 10.50
CA SER A 293 -16.63 -3.71 10.31
C SER A 293 -15.90 -4.23 11.55
N THR A 294 -14.85 -5.00 11.31
CA THR A 294 -14.02 -5.64 12.35
C THR A 294 -12.61 -5.07 12.39
N HIS A 295 -12.32 -3.97 11.67
CA HIS A 295 -10.99 -3.36 11.74
C HIS A 295 -10.76 -2.71 13.10
N ALA A 296 -9.69 -3.13 13.76
CA ALA A 296 -9.29 -2.61 15.06
C ALA A 296 -8.33 -1.40 14.88
N TYR A 297 -8.23 -0.56 15.88
CA TYR A 297 -7.25 0.52 15.99
C TYR A 297 -5.81 0.06 15.71
N SER A 298 -5.47 -1.18 16.09
CA SER A 298 -4.17 -1.82 15.80
C SER A 298 -3.81 -1.87 14.31
N ASP A 299 -4.82 -1.95 13.43
CA ASP A 299 -4.61 -2.02 11.97
C ASP A 299 -4.17 -0.65 11.43
N VAL A 300 -4.72 0.44 11.98
CA VAL A 300 -4.34 1.82 11.61
C VAL A 300 -2.92 2.14 12.09
N GLU A 301 -2.58 1.76 13.32
CA GLU A 301 -1.24 2.00 13.87
C GLU A 301 -0.17 1.23 13.09
N ALA A 302 -0.45 -0.02 12.69
CA ALA A 302 0.43 -0.82 11.85
C ALA A 302 0.62 -0.23 10.44
N LEU A 303 -0.41 0.45 9.90
CA LEU A 303 -0.37 1.10 8.58
C LEU A 303 0.47 2.38 8.57
N ILE A 304 0.47 3.14 9.67
CA ILE A 304 1.04 4.49 9.75
C ILE A 304 2.37 4.51 10.49
N ALA A 305 2.71 3.44 11.22
CA ALA A 305 3.93 3.30 12.03
C ALA A 305 5.26 3.38 11.25
N THR A 306 5.22 3.83 9.99
CA THR A 306 6.44 4.15 9.21
C THR A 306 7.08 5.48 9.61
N ASP A 307 6.42 6.30 10.46
CA ASP A 307 6.86 7.68 10.74
C ASP A 307 6.77 8.09 12.22
N VAL A 308 6.77 7.16 13.17
CA VAL A 308 6.83 7.56 14.59
C VAL A 308 8.29 7.75 14.98
N ASN A 309 8.63 8.99 15.30
CA ASN A 309 9.93 9.43 15.83
C ASN A 309 10.53 8.41 16.82
N PRO A 310 11.85 8.23 16.79
CA PRO A 310 12.53 7.39 17.75
C PRO A 310 12.15 7.88 19.15
N CYS A 311 11.61 6.97 19.95
CA CYS A 311 11.53 7.17 21.38
C CYS A 311 12.92 7.62 21.84
N GLU A 312 13.05 8.81 22.41
CA GLU A 312 14.26 9.25 23.05
C GLU A 312 14.69 8.16 24.01
N ILE A 313 15.68 7.39 23.58
CA ILE A 313 16.30 6.41 24.46
C ILE A 313 16.97 7.27 25.54
N SER A 314 16.32 7.35 26.68
CA SER A 314 16.89 7.95 27.87
C SER A 314 18.28 7.34 28.04
N GLN A 315 19.30 8.17 27.87
CA GLN A 315 20.69 7.78 28.12
C GLN A 315 20.79 7.35 29.58
N THR A 316 20.69 6.08 29.83
CA THR A 316 21.10 5.51 31.11
C THR A 316 22.62 5.66 31.16
N ASN A 317 23.08 6.49 32.09
CA ASN A 317 24.49 6.70 32.43
C ASN A 317 25.14 5.35 32.73
N THR A 318 25.80 4.78 31.75
CA THR A 318 26.73 3.67 31.90
C THR A 318 28.12 4.20 31.51
N SER A 319 29.16 3.69 32.22
CA SER A 319 30.58 3.97 32.00
C SER A 319 30.96 4.16 30.52
N PRO A 320 31.96 5.01 30.18
CA PRO A 320 32.34 5.30 28.81
C PRO A 320 32.62 4.00 28.07
N LYS A 321 31.86 3.77 26.99
CA LYS A 321 32.05 2.63 26.10
C LYS A 321 33.24 2.95 25.21
N GLU A 322 34.19 2.02 25.12
CA GLU A 322 35.45 2.25 24.40
C GLU A 322 35.28 2.25 22.87
N MET A 323 34.24 1.56 22.33
CA MET A 323 34.06 1.38 20.88
C MET A 323 32.83 2.08 20.35
N THR A 324 32.96 2.61 19.12
CA THR A 324 31.93 3.32 18.38
C THR A 324 31.47 2.51 17.17
N LEU A 325 30.18 2.49 16.92
CA LEU A 325 29.55 1.74 15.84
C LEU A 325 28.70 2.66 14.98
N LEU A 326 28.78 2.53 13.65
CA LEU A 326 27.86 3.18 12.72
C LEU A 326 26.91 2.14 12.14
N ILE A 327 25.60 2.36 12.28
CA ILE A 327 24.54 1.53 11.70
C ILE A 327 23.88 2.31 10.57
N ILE A 328 23.89 1.75 9.37
CA ILE A 328 23.27 2.29 8.16
C ILE A 328 22.14 1.36 7.75
N GLU A 329 20.91 1.81 7.91
CA GLU A 329 19.70 1.02 7.67
C GLU A 329 18.55 1.99 7.33
N ASP A 330 17.84 1.80 6.22
CA ASP A 330 16.74 2.66 5.80
C ASP A 330 15.46 2.36 6.59
N ASN A 331 15.25 1.10 6.95
CA ASN A 331 14.10 0.70 7.76
C ASN A 331 14.29 1.12 9.23
N GLU A 332 13.42 2.01 9.69
CA GLU A 332 13.48 2.57 11.04
C GLU A 332 13.34 1.48 12.13
N ASP A 333 12.44 0.51 11.94
CA ASP A 333 12.22 -0.57 12.91
C ASP A 333 13.45 -1.45 13.06
N VAL A 334 14.10 -1.80 11.94
CA VAL A 334 15.35 -2.60 11.93
C VAL A 334 16.48 -1.78 12.56
N ARG A 335 16.60 -0.52 12.19
CA ARG A 335 17.62 0.39 12.75
C ARG A 335 17.46 0.53 14.26
N ASN A 336 16.25 0.80 14.75
CA ASN A 336 15.95 0.92 16.18
C ASN A 336 16.18 -0.39 16.94
N TYR A 337 15.85 -1.53 16.33
CA TYR A 337 16.13 -2.84 16.89
C TYR A 337 17.63 -3.07 17.05
N LEU A 338 18.44 -2.82 16.02
CA LEU A 338 19.89 -2.94 16.08
C LEU A 338 20.49 -2.01 17.14
N VAL A 339 20.01 -0.76 17.20
CA VAL A 339 20.41 0.20 18.24
C VAL A 339 20.08 -0.33 19.63
N SER A 340 18.87 -0.82 19.88
CA SER A 340 18.46 -1.37 21.19
C SER A 340 19.32 -2.54 21.65
N LEU A 341 19.74 -3.35 20.71
CA LEU A 341 20.53 -4.56 20.95
C LEU A 341 22.01 -4.24 21.26
N LEU A 342 22.58 -3.28 20.51
CA LEU A 342 24.01 -2.98 20.53
C LEU A 342 24.38 -1.78 21.42
N SER A 343 23.42 -0.88 21.72
CA SER A 343 23.64 0.28 22.57
C SER A 343 24.10 -0.07 24.01
N LYS A 344 23.90 -1.29 24.47
CA LYS A 344 24.41 -1.77 25.76
C LYS A 344 25.93 -1.91 25.76
N TYR A 345 26.53 -2.13 24.60
CA TYR A 345 27.95 -2.49 24.46
C TYR A 345 28.77 -1.39 23.75
N TYR A 346 28.14 -0.63 22.83
CA TYR A 346 28.81 0.32 21.94
C TYR A 346 28.19 1.69 21.98
N ASN A 347 28.94 2.73 21.66
CA ASN A 347 28.43 4.04 21.30
C ASN A 347 27.95 3.98 19.85
N ILE A 348 26.70 4.35 19.56
CA ILE A 348 26.09 4.11 18.24
C ILE A 348 25.81 5.43 17.54
N TYR A 349 26.27 5.52 16.30
CA TYR A 349 25.83 6.49 15.30
C TYR A 349 24.87 5.77 14.36
N THR A 350 23.89 6.49 13.83
CA THR A 350 22.90 5.94 12.90
C THR A 350 22.79 6.78 11.64
N ALA A 351 22.55 6.15 10.50
CA ALA A 351 22.24 6.79 9.23
C ALA A 351 21.08 6.07 8.54
N VAL A 352 20.25 6.82 7.82
CA VAL A 352 19.09 6.29 7.09
C VAL A 352 19.44 5.81 5.66
N ASN A 353 20.64 6.08 5.18
CA ASN A 353 21.14 5.64 3.88
C ASN A 353 22.68 5.72 3.85
N CYS A 354 23.28 5.04 2.86
CA CYS A 354 24.73 4.99 2.72
C CYS A 354 25.38 6.35 2.42
N LYS A 355 24.66 7.30 1.80
CA LYS A 355 25.18 8.65 1.56
C LYS A 355 25.38 9.42 2.87
N GLU A 356 24.39 9.43 3.73
CA GLU A 356 24.46 10.02 5.07
C GLU A 356 25.48 9.25 5.93
N GLY A 357 25.49 7.92 5.84
CA GLY A 357 26.47 7.06 6.50
C GLY A 357 27.90 7.42 6.15
N TYR A 358 28.18 7.69 4.88
CA TYR A 358 29.52 8.11 4.44
C TYR A 358 29.94 9.47 5.01
N GLU A 359 29.02 10.42 5.14
CA GLU A 359 29.31 11.73 5.78
C GLU A 359 29.60 11.57 7.28
N ILE A 360 28.86 10.69 7.97
CA ILE A 360 29.07 10.40 9.39
C ILE A 360 30.40 9.65 9.59
N GLU A 361 30.67 8.64 8.77
CA GLU A 361 31.91 7.87 8.80
C GLU A 361 33.15 8.77 8.71
N GLN A 362 33.13 9.75 7.79
CA GLN A 362 34.23 10.72 7.60
C GLN A 362 34.44 11.61 8.82
N LYS A 363 33.38 11.97 9.54
CA LYS A 363 33.44 12.89 10.68
C LYS A 363 33.77 12.21 12.00
N GLN A 364 33.21 11.01 12.21
CA GLN A 364 33.22 10.33 13.50
C GLN A 364 34.23 9.18 13.56
N ILE A 365 34.68 8.68 12.41
CA ILE A 365 35.65 7.56 12.26
C ILE A 365 35.29 6.41 13.21
N PRO A 366 34.14 5.71 12.98
CA PRO A 366 33.68 4.63 13.86
C PRO A 366 34.62 3.43 13.80
N ASP A 367 34.64 2.61 14.85
CA ASP A 367 35.47 1.39 14.92
C ASP A 367 34.91 0.26 14.03
N LEU A 368 33.60 0.28 13.73
CA LEU A 368 32.92 -0.70 12.88
C LEU A 368 31.70 -0.07 12.23
N VAL A 369 31.42 -0.44 10.99
CA VAL A 369 30.18 -0.09 10.27
C VAL A 369 29.33 -1.35 10.03
N ILE A 370 28.04 -1.26 10.30
CA ILE A 370 27.03 -2.25 9.88
C ILE A 370 26.12 -1.54 8.89
N SER A 371 26.03 -2.03 7.66
CA SER A 371 25.24 -1.42 6.59
C SER A 371 24.35 -2.44 5.91
N ASP A 372 23.08 -2.08 5.66
CA ASP A 372 22.30 -2.82 4.67
C ASP A 372 22.87 -2.60 3.27
N ILE A 373 22.74 -3.62 2.42
CA ILE A 373 23.18 -3.55 1.01
C ILE A 373 22.22 -2.67 0.21
N MET A 374 20.91 -2.76 0.49
CA MET A 374 19.89 -2.12 -0.34
C MET A 374 19.37 -0.82 0.28
N THR A 375 20.22 0.20 0.35
CA THR A 375 19.80 1.53 0.82
C THR A 375 19.56 2.51 -0.34
N PRO A 376 18.62 3.48 -0.21
CA PRO A 376 18.38 4.52 -1.20
C PRO A 376 19.60 5.38 -1.49
N TYR A 377 19.72 5.89 -2.73
CA TYR A 377 20.79 6.80 -3.26
C TYR A 377 22.18 6.20 -3.44
N MET A 378 22.60 5.28 -2.61
CA MET A 378 23.90 4.62 -2.67
C MET A 378 23.74 3.25 -2.04
N ASP A 379 24.11 2.18 -2.73
CA ASP A 379 24.07 0.85 -2.16
C ASP A 379 25.26 0.59 -1.24
N GLY A 380 25.10 -0.43 -0.36
CA GLY A 380 26.15 -0.79 0.62
C GLY A 380 27.45 -1.27 -0.01
N ILE A 381 27.43 -1.79 -1.24
CA ILE A 381 28.63 -2.22 -1.98
C ILE A 381 29.38 -1.00 -2.48
N GLU A 382 28.69 -0.02 -3.04
CA GLU A 382 29.28 1.26 -3.48
C GLU A 382 29.84 2.02 -2.28
N PHE A 383 29.09 2.08 -1.17
CA PHE A 383 29.56 2.65 0.11
C PHE A 383 30.86 1.98 0.55
N THR A 384 30.90 0.64 0.59
CA THR A 384 32.09 -0.12 0.98
C THR A 384 33.27 0.21 0.09
N ARG A 385 33.07 0.33 -1.23
CA ARG A 385 34.11 0.67 -2.19
C ARG A 385 34.66 2.09 -1.96
N LEU A 386 33.79 3.08 -1.68
CA LEU A 386 34.19 4.44 -1.36
C LEU A 386 34.94 4.53 -0.04
N SER A 387 34.44 3.87 1.01
CA SER A 387 35.08 3.83 2.33
C SER A 387 36.47 3.17 2.26
N LYS A 388 36.62 2.05 1.55
CA LYS A 388 37.90 1.34 1.40
C LYS A 388 38.93 2.07 0.52
N ASN A 389 38.47 2.91 -0.38
CA ASN A 389 39.34 3.75 -1.21
C ASN A 389 39.77 5.05 -0.53
N ASN A 390 39.22 5.41 0.61
CA ASN A 390 39.56 6.60 1.35
C ASN A 390 40.64 6.28 2.42
N MET A 391 41.75 7.01 2.40
CA MET A 391 42.88 6.78 3.32
C MET A 391 42.49 6.90 4.81
N VAL A 392 41.46 7.69 5.12
CA VAL A 392 41.01 7.94 6.51
C VAL A 392 40.14 6.78 7.01
N THR A 393 39.31 6.18 6.16
CA THR A 393 38.29 5.17 6.57
C THR A 393 38.59 3.75 6.08
N SER A 394 39.62 3.55 5.24
CA SER A 394 39.96 2.26 4.64
C SER A 394 40.22 1.13 5.66
N HIS A 395 40.62 1.46 6.86
CA HIS A 395 40.91 0.49 7.93
C HIS A 395 39.64 0.05 8.68
N ILE A 396 38.53 0.79 8.59
CA ILE A 396 37.30 0.50 9.33
C ILE A 396 36.64 -0.78 8.77
N PRO A 397 36.42 -1.81 9.58
CA PRO A 397 35.71 -3.00 9.13
C PRO A 397 34.23 -2.67 8.83
N ILE A 398 33.67 -3.28 7.77
CA ILE A 398 32.29 -3.09 7.34
C ILE A 398 31.60 -4.44 7.28
N ILE A 399 30.46 -4.56 7.94
CA ILE A 399 29.58 -5.73 7.86
C ILE A 399 28.39 -5.36 6.99
N LEU A 400 28.20 -6.07 5.87
CA LEU A 400 27.04 -5.90 5.01
C LEU A 400 25.93 -6.86 5.42
N LEU A 401 24.73 -6.33 5.68
CA LEU A 401 23.53 -7.11 5.92
C LEU A 401 22.80 -7.32 4.58
N THR A 402 22.33 -8.54 4.32
CA THR A 402 21.57 -8.85 3.10
C THR A 402 20.41 -9.78 3.39
N ALA A 403 19.25 -9.47 2.84
CA ALA A 403 18.08 -10.35 2.84
C ALA A 403 18.12 -11.40 1.70
N ARG A 404 19.09 -11.31 0.75
CA ARG A 404 19.23 -12.26 -0.38
C ARG A 404 20.53 -13.04 -0.26
N VAL A 405 20.41 -14.33 -0.01
CA VAL A 405 21.53 -15.28 -0.10
C VAL A 405 21.54 -15.88 -1.51
N THR A 406 22.17 -15.21 -2.46
CA THR A 406 22.56 -15.85 -3.73
C THR A 406 24.04 -16.17 -3.65
N SER A 407 24.39 -17.41 -3.99
CA SER A 407 25.76 -17.97 -3.90
C SER A 407 26.83 -17.24 -4.74
N SER A 408 26.44 -16.28 -5.59
CA SER A 408 27.36 -15.42 -6.35
C SER A 408 27.77 -14.15 -5.60
N GLN A 409 26.95 -13.64 -4.65
CA GLN A 409 27.23 -12.39 -3.93
C GLN A 409 28.08 -12.58 -2.66
N VAL A 410 28.16 -13.81 -2.14
CA VAL A 410 29.03 -14.16 -1.00
C VAL A 410 30.54 -14.09 -1.35
N ARG A 411 30.90 -13.97 -2.63
CA ARG A 411 32.31 -13.88 -3.09
C ARG A 411 32.78 -12.45 -3.39
N GLU A 412 31.89 -11.46 -3.37
CA GLU A 412 32.22 -10.05 -3.66
C GLU A 412 32.19 -9.12 -2.43
N GLY A 413 31.76 -9.63 -1.27
CA GLY A 413 31.69 -8.90 0.02
C GLY A 413 32.91 -9.11 0.92
#